data_98444ea5928c7c3dc6337e9bec2a5e75
#
_entry.id   98444ea5928c7c3dc6337e9bec2a5e75
#
_cell.length_a   1.000
_cell.length_b   1.000
_cell.length_c   1.000
_cell.angle_alpha   90.00
_cell.angle_beta   90.00
_cell.angle_gamma   90.00
#
_symmetry.space_group_name_H-M   'P 1'
#
loop_
_entity.id
_entity.type
_entity.pdbx_description
1 polymer ?
#
loop_
_entity_poly.entity_id
_entity_poly.type
_entity_poly.pdbx_seq_one_letter_code
_entity_poly.pdbx_strand_id
1 'polypeptide(L)'
;MNVHTRICAGSLCLMLLLACVDVAQAHRVNIFAWLEGGTVRVECSFRRDSPVQQGTVIVFDAQTGAELLQGKTDKQGAFAFPVPEAVSQGHGLRIRIVAGEGHQNEWHMDAAEFSGLLPGTAAAAPGTAEGRPESPGAGQTAEPVGTTGGPG
;
A
#
# COMPACT_ATOMS: atom_id res chain seq x y z
N MET A 1 -32.57 -41.59 -29.56
CA MET A 1 -31.57 -40.54 -29.32
C MET A 1 -30.31 -41.25 -28.83
N ASN A 2 -29.25 -41.28 -29.62
CA ASN A 2 -28.07 -42.13 -29.39
C ASN A 2 -27.18 -41.59 -28.27
N VAL A 3 -26.54 -42.52 -27.54
CA VAL A 3 -25.67 -42.17 -26.39
C VAL A 3 -24.60 -41.15 -26.77
N HIS A 4 -24.06 -41.24 -27.98
CA HIS A 4 -23.08 -40.27 -28.50
C HIS A 4 -23.61 -38.83 -28.60
N THR A 5 -24.90 -38.66 -28.98
CA THR A 5 -25.52 -37.32 -29.07
C THR A 5 -25.67 -36.69 -27.67
N ARG A 6 -25.96 -37.51 -26.65
CA ARG A 6 -26.09 -37.04 -25.26
C ARG A 6 -24.73 -36.64 -24.67
N ILE A 7 -23.67 -37.42 -25.00
CA ILE A 7 -22.30 -37.10 -24.55
C ILE A 7 -21.79 -35.80 -25.22
N CYS A 8 -22.01 -35.63 -26.52
CA CYS A 8 -21.63 -34.43 -27.24
C CYS A 8 -22.39 -33.18 -26.72
N ALA A 9 -23.69 -33.32 -26.47
CA ALA A 9 -24.48 -32.20 -25.91
C ALA A 9 -24.06 -31.83 -24.48
N GLY A 10 -23.75 -32.82 -23.64
CA GLY A 10 -23.24 -32.60 -22.30
C GLY A 10 -21.86 -31.91 -22.28
N SER A 11 -20.96 -32.37 -23.18
CA SER A 11 -19.61 -31.78 -23.33
C SER A 11 -19.67 -30.33 -23.83
N LEU A 12 -20.56 -30.04 -24.78
CA LEU A 12 -20.73 -28.69 -25.33
C LEU A 12 -21.31 -27.75 -24.26
N CYS A 13 -22.28 -28.23 -23.46
CA CYS A 13 -22.87 -27.44 -22.37
C CYS A 13 -21.84 -27.12 -21.27
N LEU A 14 -20.99 -28.08 -20.91
CA LEU A 14 -19.91 -27.91 -19.96
C LEU A 14 -18.86 -26.90 -20.49
N MET A 15 -18.55 -26.97 -21.77
CA MET A 15 -17.59 -26.04 -22.40
C MET A 15 -18.14 -24.63 -22.47
N LEU A 16 -19.46 -24.44 -22.71
CA LEU A 16 -20.10 -23.13 -22.64
C LEU A 16 -20.15 -22.56 -21.22
N LEU A 17 -20.35 -23.40 -20.22
CA LEU A 17 -20.34 -22.96 -18.80
C LEU A 17 -18.94 -22.49 -18.38
N LEU A 18 -17.87 -23.11 -18.86
CA LEU A 18 -16.49 -22.68 -18.59
C LEU A 18 -16.09 -21.41 -19.32
N ALA A 19 -16.75 -21.06 -20.42
CA ALA A 19 -16.47 -19.83 -21.18
C ALA A 19 -17.08 -18.57 -20.54
N CYS A 20 -17.98 -18.71 -19.56
CA CYS A 20 -18.61 -17.59 -18.85
C CYS A 20 -17.87 -17.18 -17.57
N VAL A 21 -16.61 -17.59 -17.38
CA VAL A 21 -15.80 -17.08 -16.29
C VAL A 21 -15.28 -15.70 -16.71
N ASP A 22 -16.06 -14.67 -16.50
CA ASP A 22 -15.57 -13.31 -16.53
C ASP A 22 -14.44 -13.20 -15.50
N VAL A 23 -13.21 -13.05 -15.98
CA VAL A 23 -12.09 -12.71 -15.13
C VAL A 23 -12.40 -11.31 -14.61
N ALA A 24 -12.98 -11.24 -13.41
CA ALA A 24 -13.19 -9.99 -12.71
C ALA A 24 -11.80 -9.35 -12.53
N GLN A 25 -11.45 -8.46 -13.45
CA GLN A 25 -10.31 -7.58 -13.31
C GLN A 25 -10.62 -6.61 -12.17
N ALA A 26 -10.37 -7.05 -10.95
CA ALA A 26 -10.41 -6.17 -9.79
C ALA A 26 -9.33 -5.11 -10.00
N HIS A 27 -9.73 -3.92 -10.44
CA HIS A 27 -8.85 -2.77 -10.48
C HIS A 27 -8.37 -2.52 -9.06
N ARG A 28 -7.06 -2.67 -8.86
CA ARG A 28 -6.46 -2.52 -7.54
C ARG A 28 -6.63 -1.07 -7.08
N VAL A 29 -7.31 -0.88 -5.96
CA VAL A 29 -7.34 0.41 -5.25
C VAL A 29 -6.03 0.54 -4.49
N ASN A 30 -5.35 1.67 -4.67
CA ASN A 30 -4.22 2.04 -3.84
C ASN A 30 -4.74 2.89 -2.68
N ILE A 31 -4.22 2.63 -1.51
CA ILE A 31 -4.44 3.43 -0.31
C ILE A 31 -3.09 3.69 0.33
N PHE A 32 -2.87 4.89 0.78
CA PHE A 32 -1.71 5.30 1.54
C PHE A 32 -2.16 6.21 2.67
N ALA A 33 -1.62 6.01 3.87
CA ALA A 33 -1.92 6.86 5.01
C ALA A 33 -0.64 7.23 5.76
N TRP A 34 -0.60 8.44 6.33
CA TRP A 34 0.51 8.96 7.11
C TRP A 34 0.02 9.90 8.19
N LEU A 35 0.87 10.13 9.17
CA LEU A 35 0.61 11.06 10.26
C LEU A 35 1.18 12.45 9.95
N GLU A 36 0.37 13.48 10.11
CA GLU A 36 0.78 14.87 9.95
C GLU A 36 0.15 15.73 11.06
N GLY A 37 0.97 16.24 11.98
CA GLY A 37 0.52 17.19 13.00
C GLY A 37 -0.65 16.73 13.87
N GLY A 38 -0.72 15.44 14.25
CA GLY A 38 -1.83 14.87 15.03
C GLY A 38 -3.07 14.51 14.21
N THR A 39 -2.96 14.59 12.88
CA THR A 39 -4.00 14.20 11.93
C THR A 39 -3.49 13.04 11.08
N VAL A 40 -4.29 12.02 10.92
CA VAL A 40 -4.04 10.97 9.93
C VAL A 40 -4.57 11.44 8.58
N ARG A 41 -3.67 11.46 7.59
CA ARG A 41 -4.00 11.75 6.20
C ARG A 41 -4.10 10.45 5.42
N VAL A 42 -5.09 10.35 4.55
CA VAL A 42 -5.33 9.17 3.69
C VAL A 42 -5.47 9.64 2.25
N GLU A 43 -4.79 8.97 1.34
CA GLU A 43 -4.93 9.15 -0.11
C GLU A 43 -5.31 7.84 -0.78
N CYS A 44 -6.32 7.88 -1.64
CA CYS A 44 -6.86 6.72 -2.34
C CYS A 44 -6.94 6.96 -3.85
N SER A 45 -6.43 6.00 -4.63
CA SER A 45 -6.48 6.09 -6.10
C SER A 45 -6.61 4.71 -6.74
N PHE A 46 -7.21 4.65 -7.93
CA PHE A 46 -7.17 3.45 -8.78
C PHE A 46 -5.83 3.34 -9.52
N ARG A 47 -5.31 4.49 -9.98
CA ARG A 47 -4.02 4.67 -10.65
C ARG A 47 -3.44 6.01 -10.23
N ARG A 48 -2.22 6.31 -10.65
CA ARG A 48 -1.52 7.55 -10.30
C ARG A 48 -2.38 8.82 -10.50
N ASP A 49 -3.18 8.89 -11.56
CA ASP A 49 -3.97 10.08 -11.94
C ASP A 49 -5.49 9.83 -11.88
N SER A 50 -5.93 8.82 -11.13
CA SER A 50 -7.34 8.48 -11.00
C SER A 50 -7.73 8.36 -9.52
N PRO A 51 -8.05 9.49 -8.87
CA PRO A 51 -8.43 9.49 -7.46
C PRO A 51 -9.74 8.75 -7.21
N VAL A 52 -9.84 8.08 -6.07
CA VAL A 52 -11.10 7.48 -5.59
C VAL A 52 -11.96 8.59 -5.01
N GLN A 53 -12.96 9.04 -5.76
CA GLN A 53 -13.89 10.07 -5.32
C GLN A 53 -15.09 9.44 -4.60
N GLN A 54 -15.51 10.02 -3.46
CA GLN A 54 -16.64 9.55 -2.66
C GLN A 54 -16.52 8.08 -2.20
N GLY A 55 -15.30 7.52 -2.22
CA GLY A 55 -15.01 6.21 -1.63
C GLY A 55 -15.22 6.25 -0.11
N THR A 56 -15.74 5.16 0.44
CA THR A 56 -15.94 5.05 1.89
C THR A 56 -14.64 4.63 2.56
N VAL A 57 -14.13 5.46 3.45
CA VAL A 57 -13.01 5.15 4.34
C VAL A 57 -13.58 4.72 5.69
N ILE A 58 -13.14 3.57 6.19
CA ILE A 58 -13.53 3.04 7.49
C ILE A 58 -12.25 2.81 8.29
N VAL A 59 -12.19 3.36 9.49
CA VAL A 59 -11.04 3.24 10.39
C VAL A 59 -11.40 2.31 11.53
N PHE A 60 -10.58 1.30 11.75
CA PHE A 60 -10.73 0.32 12.82
C PHE A 60 -9.54 0.39 13.77
N ASP A 61 -9.81 0.10 15.02
CA ASP A 61 -8.80 -0.30 15.98
C ASP A 61 -8.16 -1.61 15.52
N ALA A 62 -6.85 -1.63 15.32
CA ALA A 62 -6.15 -2.79 14.78
C ALA A 62 -6.11 -3.98 15.77
N GLN A 63 -6.23 -3.73 17.08
CA GLN A 63 -6.20 -4.78 18.10
C GLN A 63 -7.58 -5.36 18.40
N THR A 64 -8.59 -4.51 18.54
CA THR A 64 -9.95 -4.94 18.91
C THR A 64 -10.83 -5.23 17.70
N GLY A 65 -10.49 -4.68 16.53
CA GLY A 65 -11.32 -4.73 15.33
C GLY A 65 -12.54 -3.81 15.37
N ALA A 66 -12.69 -3.01 16.42
CA ALA A 66 -13.81 -2.07 16.55
C ALA A 66 -13.71 -0.95 15.49
N GLU A 67 -14.84 -0.60 14.89
CA GLU A 67 -14.94 0.57 14.03
C GLU A 67 -14.85 1.85 14.89
N LEU A 68 -13.90 2.72 14.58
CA LEU A 68 -13.65 3.97 15.30
C LEU A 68 -14.35 5.15 14.62
N LEU A 69 -14.29 5.20 13.29
CA LEU A 69 -14.93 6.23 12.50
C LEU A 69 -15.07 5.82 11.04
N GLN A 70 -15.92 6.54 10.33
CA GLN A 70 -16.15 6.37 8.90
C GLN A 70 -16.29 7.73 8.22
N GLY A 71 -15.85 7.84 6.97
CA GLY A 71 -15.98 9.04 6.15
C GLY A 71 -15.88 8.75 4.67
N LYS A 72 -15.83 9.82 3.85
CA LYS A 72 -15.71 9.69 2.41
C LYS A 72 -14.53 10.50 1.89
N THR A 73 -13.86 9.97 0.89
CA THR A 73 -12.83 10.69 0.17
C THR A 73 -13.43 11.84 -0.63
N ASP A 74 -12.66 12.91 -0.76
CA ASP A 74 -13.00 14.08 -1.56
C ASP A 74 -12.77 13.87 -3.08
N LYS A 75 -12.82 14.94 -3.87
CA LYS A 75 -12.57 14.92 -5.31
C LYS A 75 -11.13 14.57 -5.68
N GLN A 76 -10.19 14.76 -4.76
CA GLN A 76 -8.78 14.44 -4.90
C GLN A 76 -8.44 13.03 -4.40
N GLY A 77 -9.45 12.29 -3.88
CA GLY A 77 -9.25 10.98 -3.28
C GLY A 77 -8.68 11.03 -1.87
N ALA A 78 -8.70 12.22 -1.25
CA ALA A 78 -8.17 12.45 0.07
C ALA A 78 -9.24 12.35 1.17
N PHE A 79 -8.82 11.92 2.35
CA PHE A 79 -9.60 11.94 3.58
C PHE A 79 -8.65 12.23 4.76
N ALA A 80 -9.12 12.96 5.74
CA ALA A 80 -8.32 13.26 6.92
C ALA A 80 -9.16 13.17 8.19
N PHE A 81 -8.55 12.71 9.29
CA PHE A 81 -9.22 12.60 10.59
C PHE A 81 -8.21 12.78 11.73
N PRO A 82 -8.63 13.30 12.88
CA PRO A 82 -7.77 13.39 14.05
C PRO A 82 -7.40 11.98 14.54
N VAL A 83 -6.21 11.84 15.13
CA VAL A 83 -5.77 10.56 15.71
C VAL A 83 -6.78 10.10 16.76
N PRO A 84 -7.34 8.87 16.61
CA PRO A 84 -8.32 8.32 17.56
C PRO A 84 -7.72 8.04 18.94
N GLU A 85 -8.55 8.04 19.98
CA GLU A 85 -8.13 7.77 21.35
C GLU A 85 -7.51 6.38 21.55
N ALA A 86 -7.92 5.37 20.76
CA ALA A 86 -7.35 4.04 20.77
C ALA A 86 -5.82 4.04 20.60
N VAL A 87 -5.27 4.99 19.83
CA VAL A 87 -3.83 5.17 19.65
C VAL A 87 -3.15 5.55 20.96
N SER A 88 -3.77 6.37 21.82
CA SER A 88 -3.22 6.71 23.14
C SER A 88 -3.11 5.49 24.08
N GLN A 89 -3.86 4.44 23.80
CA GLN A 89 -3.81 3.14 24.50
C GLN A 89 -2.74 2.19 23.92
N GLY A 90 -1.97 2.65 22.93
CA GLY A 90 -0.94 1.87 22.28
C GLY A 90 -1.47 0.96 21.16
N HIS A 91 -2.67 1.22 20.65
CA HIS A 91 -3.24 0.49 19.53
C HIS A 91 -2.81 1.08 18.18
N GLY A 92 -2.62 0.23 17.18
CA GLY A 92 -2.49 0.65 15.80
C GLY A 92 -3.85 0.92 15.14
N LEU A 93 -3.82 1.36 13.90
CA LEU A 93 -5.02 1.59 13.09
C LEU A 93 -5.03 0.70 11.85
N ARG A 94 -6.20 0.20 11.49
CA ARG A 94 -6.46 -0.45 10.20
C ARG A 94 -7.48 0.39 9.43
N ILE A 95 -7.05 0.88 8.28
CA ILE A 95 -7.81 1.83 7.46
C ILE A 95 -8.23 1.12 6.19
N ARG A 96 -9.53 0.99 5.95
CA ARG A 96 -10.10 0.34 4.76
C ARG A 96 -10.72 1.39 3.85
N ILE A 97 -10.44 1.28 2.56
CA ILE A 97 -11.16 2.00 1.51
C ILE A 97 -12.09 1.05 0.76
N VAL A 98 -13.33 1.46 0.57
CA VAL A 98 -14.32 0.81 -0.30
C VAL A 98 -14.67 1.80 -1.40
N ALA A 99 -14.27 1.49 -2.64
CA ALA A 99 -14.35 2.38 -3.79
C ALA A 99 -15.34 1.88 -4.86
N GLY A 100 -16.46 1.30 -4.43
CA GLY A 100 -17.48 0.69 -5.28
C GLY A 100 -17.41 -0.83 -5.28
N GLU A 101 -18.20 -1.46 -6.14
CA GLU A 101 -18.38 -2.91 -6.18
C GLU A 101 -17.05 -3.65 -6.39
N GLY A 102 -16.66 -4.47 -5.40
CA GLY A 102 -15.45 -5.29 -5.44
C GLY A 102 -14.12 -4.55 -5.32
N HIS A 103 -14.12 -3.21 -5.24
CA HIS A 103 -12.90 -2.41 -5.14
C HIS A 103 -12.66 -1.99 -3.69
N GLN A 104 -11.79 -2.71 -3.00
CA GLN A 104 -11.39 -2.38 -1.63
C GLN A 104 -9.91 -2.68 -1.40
N ASN A 105 -9.32 -1.99 -0.43
CA ASN A 105 -7.96 -2.23 0.04
C ASN A 105 -7.83 -1.74 1.48
N GLU A 106 -6.77 -2.15 2.16
CA GLU A 106 -6.49 -1.77 3.54
C GLU A 106 -5.06 -1.24 3.68
N TRP A 107 -4.91 -0.32 4.62
CA TRP A 107 -3.63 0.18 5.11
C TRP A 107 -3.55 -0.02 6.61
N HIS A 108 -2.39 -0.43 7.08
CA HIS A 108 -2.13 -0.61 8.50
C HIS A 108 -1.12 0.43 8.96
N MET A 109 -1.43 1.08 10.06
CA MET A 109 -0.53 1.97 10.79
C MET A 109 -0.25 1.35 12.16
N ASP A 110 1.01 1.05 12.41
CA ASP A 110 1.41 0.48 13.69
C ASP A 110 1.42 1.54 14.81
N ALA A 111 1.23 1.11 16.06
CA ALA A 111 1.28 2.00 17.22
C ALA A 111 2.59 2.82 17.30
N ALA A 112 3.70 2.24 16.82
CA ALA A 112 4.99 2.90 16.78
C ALA A 112 5.02 4.17 15.89
N GLU A 113 4.20 4.23 14.85
CA GLU A 113 4.09 5.40 13.97
C GLU A 113 3.52 6.62 14.69
N PHE A 114 2.79 6.41 15.77
CA PHE A 114 2.21 7.44 16.61
C PHE A 114 3.05 7.80 17.84
N SER A 115 4.22 7.21 18.01
CA SER A 115 5.04 7.38 19.22
C SER A 115 5.41 8.83 19.53
N GLY A 116 5.54 9.68 18.51
CA GLY A 116 5.80 11.11 18.67
C GLY A 116 4.61 11.92 19.23
N LEU A 117 3.41 11.35 19.31
CA LEU A 117 2.22 11.98 19.87
C LEU A 117 1.90 11.51 21.30
N LEU A 118 2.51 10.40 21.74
CA LEU A 118 2.25 9.84 23.05
C LEU A 118 3.08 10.60 24.11
N PRO A 119 2.46 11.16 25.15
CA PRO A 119 3.19 11.84 26.22
C PRO A 119 4.06 10.80 26.95
N GLY A 120 5.37 10.92 26.80
CA GLY A 120 6.35 10.07 27.52
C GLY A 120 7.22 9.13 26.68
N THR A 121 7.01 9.06 25.38
CA THR A 121 7.91 8.27 24.53
C THR A 121 8.92 9.21 23.85
N ALA A 122 10.07 9.38 24.50
CA ALA A 122 11.22 10.02 23.86
C ALA A 122 11.57 9.25 22.59
N ALA A 123 11.60 9.95 21.46
CA ALA A 123 11.92 9.42 20.15
C ALA A 123 13.17 8.54 20.23
N ALA A 124 13.01 7.22 20.05
CA ALA A 124 14.10 6.39 19.61
C ALA A 124 14.46 6.85 18.18
N ALA A 125 15.62 7.46 18.05
CA ALA A 125 16.16 7.87 16.77
C ALA A 125 16.10 6.71 15.76
N PRO A 126 15.79 6.95 14.49
CA PRO A 126 15.83 5.92 13.47
C PRO A 126 17.24 5.34 13.44
N GLY A 127 17.33 4.05 13.78
CA GLY A 127 18.57 3.31 13.70
C GLY A 127 19.13 3.41 12.29
N THR A 128 20.33 3.94 12.20
CA THR A 128 21.17 3.96 11.02
C THR A 128 21.19 2.55 10.42
N ALA A 129 20.56 2.40 9.28
CA ALA A 129 20.72 1.20 8.46
C ALA A 129 22.13 1.23 7.85
N GLU A 130 23.09 0.75 8.63
CA GLU A 130 24.43 0.39 8.17
C GLU A 130 24.34 -1.03 7.63
N GLY A 131 24.44 -1.17 6.35
CA GLY A 131 24.36 -2.45 5.68
C GLY A 131 24.42 -2.33 4.17
N ARG A 132 25.41 -1.57 3.67
CA ARG A 132 25.81 -1.66 2.26
C ARG A 132 26.75 -2.85 2.13
N PRO A 133 26.44 -3.91 1.37
CA PRO A 133 27.43 -4.91 1.03
C PRO A 133 28.48 -4.30 0.10
N GLU A 134 29.70 -4.24 0.60
CA GLU A 134 30.91 -4.01 -0.20
C GLU A 134 31.06 -5.13 -1.22
N SER A 135 31.16 -4.75 -2.47
CA SER A 135 31.60 -5.59 -3.56
C SER A 135 33.13 -5.60 -3.58
N PRO A 136 33.81 -6.74 -3.51
CA PRO A 136 35.24 -6.79 -3.75
C PRO A 136 35.49 -6.94 -5.24
N GLY A 137 36.14 -5.99 -5.84
CA GLY A 137 36.47 -6.06 -7.25
C GLY A 137 37.74 -5.31 -7.61
N ALA A 138 38.82 -6.07 -7.60
CA ALA A 138 40.00 -5.99 -8.47
C ALA A 138 40.74 -4.67 -8.58
N GLY A 139 41.91 -4.72 -8.01
CA GLY A 139 43.00 -3.79 -8.30
C GLY A 139 43.46 -3.84 -9.76
N GLN A 140 43.98 -2.75 -10.19
CA GLN A 140 45.10 -2.76 -11.09
C GLN A 140 45.89 -1.46 -10.93
N THR A 141 47.09 -1.67 -10.49
CA THR A 141 48.29 -0.85 -10.60
C THR A 141 48.50 -0.32 -12.00
N ALA A 142 48.85 0.93 -12.12
CA ALA A 142 49.85 1.41 -13.10
C ALA A 142 50.37 2.78 -12.71
N GLU A 143 51.63 2.82 -12.68
CA GLU A 143 52.62 3.81 -12.29
C GLU A 143 52.58 5.14 -13.06
N PRO A 144 53.36 6.11 -12.57
CA PRO A 144 53.44 7.46 -13.15
C PRO A 144 54.67 7.60 -14.04
N VAL A 145 54.52 8.30 -15.14
CA VAL A 145 55.62 8.88 -15.92
C VAL A 145 55.09 10.23 -16.38
N GLY A 146 55.59 11.32 -16.03
CA GLY A 146 56.94 11.81 -16.17
C GLY A 146 56.93 12.96 -17.19
N THR A 147 57.08 14.18 -16.69
CA THR A 147 58.09 15.17 -17.10
C THR A 147 57.94 15.91 -18.43
N THR A 148 58.09 17.21 -18.28
CA THR A 148 58.76 18.22 -19.11
C THR A 148 57.96 18.88 -20.24
N GLY A 149 57.88 20.16 -20.17
CA GLY A 149 58.63 21.13 -20.93
C GLY A 149 57.78 22.28 -21.43
N GLY A 150 58.02 23.49 -20.98
CA GLY A 150 57.54 24.74 -21.54
C GLY A 150 58.32 25.04 -22.81
N PRO A 151 58.51 26.27 -23.16
CA PRO A 151 57.58 27.38 -23.38
C PRO A 151 57.64 27.82 -24.89
N GLY A 152 56.67 28.61 -25.24
CA GLY A 152 56.62 29.31 -26.52
C GLY A 152 55.43 30.24 -26.52
#